data_3203be3e7444982e9ce704954e2e0d0d
#
_entry.id   3203be3e7444982e9ce704954e2e0d0d
#
_cell.length_a   1.000
_cell.length_b   1.000
_cell.length_c   1.000
_cell.angle_alpha   90.00
_cell.angle_beta   90.00
_cell.angle_gamma   90.00
#
_symmetry.space_group_name_H-M   'P 1'
#
loop_
_entity.id
_entity.type
_entity.pdbx_description
1 polymer ?
#
loop_
_entity_poly.entity_id
_entity_poly.type
_entity_poly.pdbx_seq_one_letter_code
_entity_poly.pdbx_strand_id
1 'polypeptide(L)'
;MKKTLKFVAVFAAAALAFGVSAPAANAAATKACLALDTGGVDDKSFNASAWAGAQAAAKANKDVTVKYLSAATDADYAPNINKLVDEKCTIIIGVGFLINGAIVEGAKANPTVNFAIVDQDGQDHGPKGDVYPGTTFKNLKPLEFSTNESAFQAGYVAAGVSKTGKVATYGGLNIPPVTIFMDGFAKGVAHYNKAKGKSVAVLGWDIAKKDGTFVGGFSDSAKALQISKNFEQQGADVIFPVAGGLGGATAGNSMTSKKSVVIWVDTDGFVAAKQYRKVLLTSVVKGVGTSVQAVIADQAAGKFSSTGYNGNLKNGGTFLAPYHDLIRMVPTALRTEVTKLGADIRKGKVSAK
;
A
#
# COMPACT_ATOMS: atom_id res chain seq x y z
N MET A 1 79.52 -25.38 -47.13
CA MET A 1 78.35 -25.83 -46.41
C MET A 1 77.35 -24.71 -46.40
N LYS A 2 76.35 -24.76 -47.28
CA LYS A 2 75.34 -23.69 -47.46
C LYS A 2 74.06 -24.20 -46.78
N LYS A 3 73.53 -23.52 -45.79
CA LYS A 3 72.23 -23.76 -45.18
C LYS A 3 71.20 -22.84 -45.80
N THR A 4 70.28 -23.42 -46.52
CA THR A 4 69.10 -22.75 -47.14
C THR A 4 68.03 -22.53 -46.06
N LEU A 5 67.60 -21.29 -45.90
CA LEU A 5 66.48 -20.89 -45.04
C LEU A 5 65.19 -20.92 -45.88
N LYS A 6 64.24 -21.73 -45.49
CA LYS A 6 62.89 -21.77 -46.08
C LYS A 6 61.98 -20.76 -45.33
N PHE A 7 61.48 -19.79 -46.04
CA PHE A 7 60.42 -18.89 -45.60
C PHE A 7 59.07 -19.60 -45.71
N VAL A 8 58.35 -19.70 -44.60
CA VAL A 8 56.98 -20.11 -44.56
C VAL A 8 56.09 -18.85 -44.45
N ALA A 9 55.34 -18.56 -45.48
CA ALA A 9 54.35 -17.46 -45.47
C ALA A 9 53.08 -17.94 -44.76
N VAL A 10 52.73 -17.29 -43.63
CA VAL A 10 51.47 -17.49 -42.93
C VAL A 10 50.46 -16.49 -43.49
N PHE A 11 49.47 -16.96 -44.21
CA PHE A 11 48.28 -16.17 -44.58
C PHE A 11 47.36 -16.02 -43.33
N ALA A 12 47.28 -14.85 -42.73
CA ALA A 12 46.28 -14.51 -41.76
C ALA A 12 44.98 -14.11 -42.46
N ALA A 13 43.98 -15.00 -42.42
CA ALA A 13 42.62 -14.69 -42.86
C ALA A 13 41.93 -13.84 -41.76
N ALA A 14 41.76 -12.54 -42.00
CA ALA A 14 40.95 -11.67 -41.19
C ALA A 14 39.45 -11.98 -41.45
N ALA A 15 38.83 -12.71 -40.54
CA ALA A 15 37.37 -12.85 -40.53
C ALA A 15 36.74 -11.55 -40.02
N LEU A 16 36.16 -10.75 -40.88
CA LEU A 16 35.29 -9.62 -40.60
C LEU A 16 33.99 -10.18 -39.99
N ALA A 17 33.91 -10.23 -38.68
CA ALA A 17 32.64 -10.45 -37.97
C ALA A 17 31.76 -9.22 -38.18
N PHE A 18 30.85 -9.27 -39.14
CA PHE A 18 29.70 -8.34 -39.16
C PHE A 18 28.85 -8.62 -37.92
N GLY A 19 29.04 -7.83 -36.89
CA GLY A 19 28.13 -7.78 -35.76
C GLY A 19 26.79 -7.25 -36.26
N VAL A 20 25.84 -8.14 -36.53
CA VAL A 20 24.45 -7.79 -36.69
C VAL A 20 23.96 -7.33 -35.31
N SER A 21 24.01 -6.03 -35.05
CA SER A 21 23.27 -5.44 -33.96
C SER A 21 21.79 -5.65 -34.27
N ALA A 22 21.17 -6.62 -33.59
CA ALA A 22 19.73 -6.75 -33.60
C ALA A 22 19.14 -5.38 -33.22
N PRO A 23 18.20 -4.81 -33.97
CA PRO A 23 17.54 -3.58 -33.55
C PRO A 23 16.94 -3.83 -32.17
N ALA A 24 17.26 -2.96 -31.22
CA ALA A 24 16.57 -2.94 -29.94
C ALA A 24 15.09 -2.86 -30.30
N ALA A 25 14.32 -3.90 -29.96
CA ALA A 25 12.89 -3.87 -30.14
C ALA A 25 12.39 -2.60 -29.40
N ASN A 26 11.88 -1.62 -30.15
CA ASN A 26 11.23 -0.46 -29.55
C ASN A 26 10.15 -1.02 -28.63
N ALA A 27 10.36 -0.93 -27.34
CA ALA A 27 9.33 -1.28 -26.37
C ALA A 27 8.09 -0.47 -26.72
N ALA A 28 6.99 -1.16 -27.02
CA ALA A 28 5.74 -0.48 -27.38
C ALA A 28 5.38 0.51 -26.28
N ALA A 29 4.94 1.72 -26.66
CA ALA A 29 4.54 2.74 -25.69
C ALA A 29 3.55 2.17 -24.68
N THR A 30 3.83 2.35 -23.39
CA THR A 30 2.97 1.84 -22.31
C THR A 30 1.94 2.89 -21.91
N LYS A 31 0.66 2.58 -22.07
CA LYS A 31 -0.44 3.36 -21.53
C LYS A 31 -0.95 2.67 -20.27
N ALA A 32 -0.53 3.16 -19.10
CA ALA A 32 -0.93 2.63 -17.82
C ALA A 32 -2.11 3.42 -17.25
N CYS A 33 -3.18 2.71 -16.93
CA CYS A 33 -4.44 3.31 -16.53
C CYS A 33 -4.88 2.77 -15.16
N LEU A 34 -5.30 3.68 -14.26
CA LEU A 34 -5.80 3.32 -12.95
C LEU A 34 -7.33 3.43 -12.93
N ALA A 35 -7.99 2.40 -12.41
CA ALA A 35 -9.39 2.46 -11.99
C ALA A 35 -9.38 2.58 -10.46
N LEU A 36 -9.70 3.77 -9.95
CA LEU A 36 -9.66 4.07 -8.52
C LEU A 36 -10.99 3.72 -7.87
N ASP A 37 -10.90 3.19 -6.65
CA ASP A 37 -12.04 2.98 -5.75
C ASP A 37 -12.68 4.31 -5.31
N THR A 38 -13.76 4.23 -4.55
CA THR A 38 -14.42 5.39 -3.94
C THR A 38 -13.47 6.12 -2.98
N GLY A 39 -13.73 7.41 -2.74
CA GLY A 39 -12.86 8.26 -1.88
C GLY A 39 -12.05 9.30 -2.66
N GLY A 40 -11.92 9.13 -3.99
CA GLY A 40 -11.29 10.13 -4.86
C GLY A 40 -9.76 10.11 -4.80
N VAL A 41 -9.13 10.76 -5.80
CA VAL A 41 -7.66 10.79 -5.95
C VAL A 41 -6.95 11.70 -4.94
N ASP A 42 -7.68 12.65 -4.35
CA ASP A 42 -7.13 13.67 -3.43
C ASP A 42 -7.23 13.26 -1.95
N ASP A 43 -7.40 11.96 -1.66
CA ASP A 43 -7.57 11.42 -0.31
C ASP A 43 -6.33 11.57 0.59
N LYS A 44 -5.18 12.00 0.02
CA LYS A 44 -3.88 12.13 0.70
C LYS A 44 -3.39 10.82 1.35
N SER A 45 -3.95 9.71 0.92
CA SER A 45 -3.76 8.38 1.48
C SER A 45 -3.66 7.34 0.35
N PHE A 46 -4.60 6.44 0.25
CA PHE A 46 -4.59 5.25 -0.58
C PHE A 46 -4.59 5.53 -2.10
N ASN A 47 -5.62 6.21 -2.59
CA ASN A 47 -5.75 6.53 -4.02
C ASN A 47 -4.68 7.54 -4.48
N ALA A 48 -4.40 8.56 -3.65
CA ALA A 48 -3.33 9.53 -3.91
C ALA A 48 -1.96 8.82 -4.02
N SER A 49 -1.69 7.82 -3.18
CA SER A 49 -0.46 7.02 -3.23
C SER A 49 -0.35 6.24 -4.55
N ALA A 50 -1.41 5.55 -4.96
CA ALA A 50 -1.44 4.82 -6.23
C ALA A 50 -1.17 5.73 -7.42
N TRP A 51 -1.86 6.87 -7.47
CA TRP A 51 -1.69 7.85 -8.53
C TRP A 51 -0.27 8.45 -8.56
N ALA A 52 0.28 8.79 -7.40
CA ALA A 52 1.67 9.26 -7.31
C ALA A 52 2.67 8.22 -7.84
N GLY A 53 2.44 6.92 -7.59
CA GLY A 53 3.24 5.84 -8.15
C GLY A 53 3.17 5.77 -9.68
N ALA A 54 1.98 5.92 -10.26
CA ALA A 54 1.81 5.97 -11.71
C ALA A 54 2.52 7.19 -12.32
N GLN A 55 2.37 8.37 -11.72
CA GLN A 55 3.08 9.58 -12.14
C GLN A 55 4.60 9.42 -12.05
N ALA A 56 5.10 8.74 -11.01
CA ALA A 56 6.53 8.46 -10.86
C ALA A 56 7.04 7.53 -11.96
N ALA A 57 6.26 6.53 -12.39
CA ALA A 57 6.60 5.66 -13.52
C ALA A 57 6.69 6.46 -14.83
N ALA A 58 5.71 7.32 -15.12
CA ALA A 58 5.73 8.18 -16.31
C ALA A 58 6.89 9.19 -16.29
N LYS A 59 7.23 9.72 -15.12
CA LYS A 59 8.41 10.61 -14.98
C LYS A 59 9.73 9.88 -15.23
N ALA A 60 9.82 8.61 -14.83
CA ALA A 60 11.02 7.78 -14.99
C ALA A 60 11.21 7.27 -16.41
N ASN A 61 10.14 7.08 -17.19
CA ASN A 61 10.17 6.58 -18.56
C ASN A 61 9.21 7.38 -19.46
N LYS A 62 9.74 8.06 -20.46
CA LYS A 62 8.96 8.91 -21.38
C LYS A 62 8.01 8.14 -22.30
N ASP A 63 8.23 6.85 -22.47
CA ASP A 63 7.36 5.97 -23.27
C ASP A 63 6.15 5.48 -22.45
N VAL A 64 6.04 5.90 -21.17
CA VAL A 64 4.92 5.62 -20.29
C VAL A 64 4.00 6.83 -20.20
N THR A 65 2.74 6.62 -20.54
CA THR A 65 1.65 7.58 -20.27
C THR A 65 0.73 7.03 -19.20
N VAL A 66 0.16 7.92 -18.38
CA VAL A 66 -0.70 7.52 -17.26
C VAL A 66 -2.00 8.31 -17.23
N LYS A 67 -3.08 7.66 -16.83
CA LYS A 67 -4.37 8.29 -16.55
C LYS A 67 -5.10 7.53 -15.44
N TYR A 68 -6.15 8.12 -14.90
CA TYR A 68 -7.06 7.43 -13.99
C TYR A 68 -8.52 7.75 -14.30
N LEU A 69 -9.40 6.86 -13.84
CA LEU A 69 -10.82 7.11 -13.65
C LEU A 69 -11.17 6.82 -12.20
N SER A 70 -11.91 7.72 -11.56
CA SER A 70 -12.42 7.52 -10.20
C SER A 70 -13.84 7.01 -10.26
N ALA A 71 -14.20 6.12 -9.33
CA ALA A 71 -15.56 5.71 -9.10
C ALA A 71 -16.22 6.62 -8.05
N ALA A 72 -17.45 7.04 -8.28
CA ALA A 72 -18.29 7.67 -7.27
C ALA A 72 -19.02 6.62 -6.44
N THR A 73 -19.38 5.51 -7.09
CA THR A 73 -20.06 4.34 -6.50
C THR A 73 -19.52 3.04 -7.09
N ASP A 74 -19.86 1.91 -6.49
CA ASP A 74 -19.46 0.59 -6.98
C ASP A 74 -20.00 0.29 -8.39
N ALA A 75 -21.12 0.91 -8.78
CA ALA A 75 -21.70 0.77 -10.11
C ALA A 75 -20.78 1.34 -11.23
N ASP A 76 -19.82 2.18 -10.89
CA ASP A 76 -18.90 2.78 -11.84
C ASP A 76 -17.70 1.87 -12.18
N TYR A 77 -17.44 0.81 -11.39
CA TYR A 77 -16.23 0.00 -11.57
C TYR A 77 -16.16 -0.67 -12.94
N ALA A 78 -17.15 -1.45 -13.32
CA ALA A 78 -17.15 -2.15 -14.61
C ALA A 78 -17.20 -1.17 -15.82
N PRO A 79 -18.03 -0.12 -15.85
CA PRO A 79 -18.00 0.90 -16.89
C PRO A 79 -16.63 1.59 -17.02
N ASN A 80 -15.97 1.93 -15.90
CA ASN A 80 -14.66 2.54 -15.92
C ASN A 80 -13.61 1.60 -16.53
N ILE A 81 -13.60 0.32 -16.15
CA ILE A 81 -12.66 -0.66 -16.68
C ILE A 81 -12.89 -0.85 -18.19
N ASN A 82 -14.12 -1.02 -18.64
CA ASN A 82 -14.45 -1.17 -20.06
C ASN A 82 -13.98 0.06 -20.85
N LYS A 83 -14.21 1.27 -20.34
CA LYS A 83 -13.73 2.51 -20.96
C LYS A 83 -12.20 2.55 -21.06
N LEU A 84 -11.47 2.08 -20.05
CA LEU A 84 -10.01 2.02 -20.10
C LEU A 84 -9.51 0.99 -21.12
N VAL A 85 -10.20 -0.13 -21.29
CA VAL A 85 -9.93 -1.10 -22.36
C VAL A 85 -10.16 -0.48 -23.74
N ASP A 86 -11.30 0.18 -23.95
CA ASP A 86 -11.64 0.85 -25.21
C ASP A 86 -10.62 1.93 -25.58
N GLU A 87 -10.09 2.62 -24.58
CA GLU A 87 -9.04 3.62 -24.76
C GLU A 87 -7.65 3.04 -25.00
N LYS A 88 -7.54 1.70 -25.15
CA LYS A 88 -6.29 0.99 -25.47
C LYS A 88 -5.22 1.12 -24.38
N CYS A 89 -5.62 1.08 -23.11
CA CYS A 89 -4.68 0.92 -22.02
C CYS A 89 -3.94 -0.43 -22.14
N THR A 90 -2.62 -0.43 -22.02
CA THR A 90 -1.80 -1.65 -22.11
C THR A 90 -1.71 -2.38 -20.78
N ILE A 91 -1.91 -1.65 -19.69
CA ILE A 91 -2.10 -2.18 -18.35
C ILE A 91 -3.18 -1.37 -17.62
N ILE A 92 -4.09 -2.07 -16.95
CA ILE A 92 -5.15 -1.48 -16.13
C ILE A 92 -4.95 -1.92 -14.69
N ILE A 93 -4.86 -0.95 -13.78
CA ILE A 93 -4.61 -1.21 -12.36
C ILE A 93 -5.85 -0.83 -11.57
N GLY A 94 -6.54 -1.83 -11.01
CA GLY A 94 -7.61 -1.61 -10.03
C GLY A 94 -7.00 -1.23 -8.68
N VAL A 95 -7.49 -0.15 -8.10
CA VAL A 95 -7.00 0.35 -6.82
C VAL A 95 -8.11 0.22 -5.79
N GLY A 96 -8.05 -0.82 -4.97
CA GLY A 96 -8.99 -1.07 -3.88
C GLY A 96 -9.60 -2.47 -3.87
N PHE A 97 -10.09 -2.87 -2.70
CA PHE A 97 -10.65 -4.19 -2.46
C PHE A 97 -11.97 -4.42 -3.21
N LEU A 98 -12.84 -3.41 -3.23
CA LEU A 98 -14.21 -3.54 -3.76
C LEU A 98 -14.26 -3.69 -5.28
N ILE A 99 -13.28 -3.16 -5.99
CA ILE A 99 -13.20 -3.20 -7.47
C ILE A 99 -12.75 -4.57 -8.02
N ASN A 100 -12.38 -5.54 -7.16
CA ASN A 100 -11.79 -6.82 -7.58
C ASN A 100 -12.65 -7.56 -8.62
N GLY A 101 -13.94 -7.71 -8.36
CA GLY A 101 -14.83 -8.44 -9.29
C GLY A 101 -14.79 -7.85 -10.70
N ALA A 102 -14.83 -6.53 -10.82
CA ALA A 102 -14.76 -5.85 -12.12
C ALA A 102 -13.39 -6.01 -12.80
N ILE A 103 -12.30 -6.01 -12.04
CA ILE A 103 -10.93 -6.26 -12.56
C ILE A 103 -10.80 -7.70 -13.06
N VAL A 104 -11.29 -8.67 -12.30
CA VAL A 104 -11.28 -10.09 -12.68
C VAL A 104 -12.04 -10.31 -13.98
N GLU A 105 -13.27 -9.78 -14.10
CA GLU A 105 -14.06 -9.87 -15.33
C GLU A 105 -13.39 -9.16 -16.51
N GLY A 106 -12.80 -7.99 -16.27
CA GLY A 106 -11.99 -7.27 -17.27
C GLY A 106 -10.82 -8.09 -17.76
N ALA A 107 -10.08 -8.76 -16.87
CA ALA A 107 -8.93 -9.61 -17.22
C ALA A 107 -9.36 -10.86 -18.01
N LYS A 108 -10.47 -11.49 -17.63
CA LYS A 108 -11.06 -12.62 -18.38
C LYS A 108 -11.44 -12.24 -19.81
N ALA A 109 -12.12 -11.10 -19.95
CA ALA A 109 -12.64 -10.65 -21.24
C ALA A 109 -11.53 -10.11 -22.17
N ASN A 110 -10.38 -9.69 -21.62
CA ASN A 110 -9.31 -9.03 -22.38
C ASN A 110 -7.93 -9.69 -22.13
N PRO A 111 -7.69 -10.92 -22.61
CA PRO A 111 -6.47 -11.68 -22.29
C PRO A 111 -5.17 -11.07 -22.84
N THR A 112 -5.25 -10.09 -23.75
CA THR A 112 -4.10 -9.35 -24.31
C THR A 112 -3.77 -8.07 -23.55
N VAL A 113 -4.63 -7.62 -22.63
CA VAL A 113 -4.39 -6.49 -21.73
C VAL A 113 -3.91 -7.02 -20.40
N ASN A 114 -2.87 -6.43 -19.84
CA ASN A 114 -2.43 -6.78 -18.50
C ASN A 114 -3.21 -6.01 -17.46
N PHE A 115 -3.44 -6.65 -16.32
CA PHE A 115 -4.14 -6.09 -15.19
C PHE A 115 -3.31 -6.22 -13.91
N ALA A 116 -3.54 -5.33 -12.95
CA ALA A 116 -3.11 -5.50 -11.58
C ALA A 116 -4.24 -5.09 -10.64
N ILE A 117 -4.24 -5.61 -9.41
CA ILE A 117 -5.23 -5.27 -8.38
C ILE A 117 -4.53 -5.00 -7.06
N VAL A 118 -4.82 -3.86 -6.45
CA VAL A 118 -4.30 -3.46 -5.14
C VAL A 118 -5.28 -3.91 -4.06
N ASP A 119 -4.76 -4.52 -2.99
CA ASP A 119 -5.51 -4.98 -1.82
C ASP A 119 -6.43 -6.19 -2.05
N GLN A 120 -6.18 -6.95 -3.10
CA GLN A 120 -6.89 -8.18 -3.39
C GLN A 120 -5.98 -9.22 -4.04
N ASP A 121 -6.38 -10.49 -3.93
CA ASP A 121 -5.65 -11.64 -4.46
C ASP A 121 -5.86 -11.88 -5.97
N GLY A 122 -6.71 -11.06 -6.61
CA GLY A 122 -6.99 -11.17 -8.05
C GLY A 122 -7.74 -12.44 -8.44
N GLN A 123 -8.38 -13.12 -7.47
CA GLN A 123 -9.16 -14.31 -7.74
C GLN A 123 -10.64 -13.97 -7.89
N ASP A 124 -11.36 -14.88 -8.54
CA ASP A 124 -12.80 -14.81 -8.64
C ASP A 124 -13.42 -15.26 -7.31
N HIS A 125 -13.97 -14.30 -6.58
CA HIS A 125 -14.72 -14.56 -5.37
C HIS A 125 -16.21 -14.62 -5.73
N GLY A 126 -16.84 -15.78 -5.54
CA GLY A 126 -18.27 -15.93 -5.74
C GLY A 126 -19.10 -15.02 -4.85
N PRO A 127 -20.44 -15.02 -5.03
CA PRO A 127 -21.36 -14.17 -4.26
C PRO A 127 -21.27 -14.32 -2.74
N LYS A 128 -20.70 -15.43 -2.27
CA LYS A 128 -20.48 -15.72 -0.85
C LYS A 128 -19.04 -15.47 -0.39
N GLY A 129 -18.18 -14.92 -1.26
CA GLY A 129 -16.75 -14.70 -0.97
C GLY A 129 -15.91 -15.98 -1.07
N ASP A 130 -16.45 -17.08 -1.57
CA ASP A 130 -15.71 -18.31 -1.80
C ASP A 130 -14.77 -18.13 -2.99
N VAL A 131 -13.50 -18.50 -2.82
CA VAL A 131 -12.53 -18.50 -3.93
C VAL A 131 -12.84 -19.68 -4.85
N TYR A 132 -13.09 -19.41 -6.13
CA TYR A 132 -13.24 -20.49 -7.12
C TYR A 132 -11.87 -21.06 -7.45
N PRO A 133 -11.59 -22.35 -7.18
CA PRO A 133 -10.31 -22.98 -7.46
C PRO A 133 -9.92 -22.86 -8.95
N GLY A 134 -8.68 -22.50 -9.22
CA GLY A 134 -8.12 -22.48 -10.57
C GLY A 134 -8.30 -21.17 -11.34
N THR A 135 -8.73 -20.08 -10.70
CA THR A 135 -8.92 -18.77 -11.33
C THR A 135 -7.68 -17.87 -11.27
N THR A 136 -6.49 -18.43 -11.49
CA THR A 136 -5.30 -17.61 -11.67
C THR A 136 -5.21 -17.12 -13.12
N PHE A 137 -5.14 -15.82 -13.30
CA PHE A 137 -5.04 -15.21 -14.63
C PHE A 137 -3.57 -14.88 -14.96
N LYS A 138 -3.11 -15.26 -16.14
CA LYS A 138 -1.73 -14.95 -16.59
C LYS A 138 -1.51 -13.46 -16.82
N ASN A 139 -2.58 -12.71 -16.97
CA ASN A 139 -2.59 -11.27 -17.23
C ASN A 139 -3.08 -10.43 -16.03
N LEU A 140 -3.23 -11.01 -14.82
CA LEU A 140 -3.64 -10.28 -13.61
C LEU A 140 -2.64 -10.50 -12.49
N LYS A 141 -2.08 -9.39 -11.94
CA LYS A 141 -1.10 -9.38 -10.85
C LYS A 141 -1.72 -8.85 -9.57
N PRO A 142 -1.81 -9.66 -8.50
CA PRO A 142 -2.16 -9.19 -7.15
C PRO A 142 -1.06 -8.33 -6.52
N LEU A 143 -1.46 -7.26 -5.83
CA LEU A 143 -0.59 -6.37 -5.05
C LEU A 143 -1.15 -6.27 -3.62
N GLU A 144 -0.70 -7.16 -2.74
CA GLU A 144 -1.16 -7.27 -1.36
C GLU A 144 -0.12 -6.74 -0.36
N PHE A 145 -0.52 -6.54 0.90
CA PHE A 145 0.35 -5.93 1.91
C PHE A 145 0.12 -6.53 3.30
N SER A 146 1.21 -6.89 3.97
CA SER A 146 1.23 -7.33 5.38
C SER A 146 1.33 -6.12 6.32
N THR A 147 0.37 -5.21 6.25
CA THR A 147 0.37 -3.95 7.00
C THR A 147 0.19 -4.12 8.51
N ASN A 148 -0.27 -5.31 8.95
CA ASN A 148 -0.25 -5.69 10.36
C ASN A 148 1.14 -5.57 10.99
N GLU A 149 2.22 -5.77 10.23
CA GLU A 149 3.58 -5.70 10.74
C GLU A 149 3.98 -4.30 11.20
N SER A 150 3.72 -3.27 10.39
CA SER A 150 3.98 -1.88 10.76
C SER A 150 2.92 -1.30 11.68
N ALA A 151 1.66 -1.74 11.55
CA ALA A 151 0.59 -1.39 12.51
C ALA A 151 0.86 -1.95 13.92
N PHE A 152 1.49 -3.12 14.03
CA PHE A 152 1.95 -3.66 15.32
C PHE A 152 2.96 -2.71 15.98
N GLN A 153 3.94 -2.20 15.24
CA GLN A 153 4.87 -1.19 15.76
C GLN A 153 4.13 0.09 16.17
N ALA A 154 3.13 0.53 15.39
CA ALA A 154 2.32 1.70 15.68
C ALA A 154 1.51 1.54 16.98
N GLY A 155 0.90 0.36 17.21
CA GLY A 155 0.20 0.03 18.44
C GLY A 155 1.11 0.04 19.67
N TYR A 156 2.33 -0.51 19.52
CA TYR A 156 3.35 -0.47 20.57
C TYR A 156 3.73 0.97 20.95
N VAL A 157 3.94 1.82 19.92
CA VAL A 157 4.21 3.26 20.15
C VAL A 157 3.04 3.95 20.82
N ALA A 158 1.81 3.75 20.31
CA ALA A 158 0.61 4.36 20.85
C ALA A 158 0.44 4.06 22.34
N ALA A 159 0.61 2.78 22.72
CA ALA A 159 0.55 2.37 24.12
C ALA A 159 1.66 3.02 24.96
N GLY A 160 2.86 3.17 24.40
CA GLY A 160 4.01 3.73 25.11
C GLY A 160 3.96 5.25 25.32
N VAL A 161 3.22 5.98 24.48
CA VAL A 161 3.06 7.44 24.60
C VAL A 161 1.74 7.87 25.23
N SER A 162 0.76 6.97 25.32
CA SER A 162 -0.54 7.26 25.93
C SER A 162 -0.37 7.66 27.39
N LYS A 163 -1.01 8.76 27.76
CA LYS A 163 -1.06 9.29 29.13
C LYS A 163 -2.30 8.84 29.89
N THR A 164 -3.37 8.57 29.14
CA THR A 164 -4.66 8.16 29.70
C THR A 164 -4.77 6.63 29.87
N GLY A 165 -3.88 5.87 29.23
CA GLY A 165 -3.98 4.42 29.12
C GLY A 165 -5.09 3.95 28.18
N LYS A 166 -5.57 4.81 27.27
CA LYS A 166 -6.59 4.49 26.27
C LYS A 166 -6.18 4.98 24.91
N VAL A 167 -6.13 4.08 23.95
CA VAL A 167 -5.89 4.37 22.54
C VAL A 167 -7.07 3.86 21.71
N ALA A 168 -7.25 4.36 20.50
CA ALA A 168 -8.40 3.98 19.68
C ALA A 168 -8.00 3.70 18.23
N THR A 169 -8.78 2.86 17.56
CA THR A 169 -8.74 2.68 16.11
C THR A 169 -10.16 2.50 15.58
N TYR A 170 -10.36 2.90 14.32
CA TYR A 170 -11.60 2.63 13.58
C TYR A 170 -11.29 2.45 12.11
N GLY A 171 -12.17 1.77 11.39
CA GLY A 171 -12.03 1.52 9.96
C GLY A 171 -13.02 2.30 9.09
N GLY A 172 -12.74 2.38 7.80
CA GLY A 172 -13.72 2.81 6.81
C GLY A 172 -14.83 1.76 6.67
N LEU A 173 -14.45 0.54 6.31
CA LEU A 173 -15.30 -0.65 6.16
C LEU A 173 -14.68 -1.83 6.90
N ASN A 174 -15.53 -2.80 7.30
CA ASN A 174 -15.05 -4.08 7.85
C ASN A 174 -14.64 -5.04 6.71
N ILE A 175 -13.49 -4.78 6.13
CA ILE A 175 -12.89 -5.56 5.04
C ILE A 175 -11.43 -5.90 5.37
N PRO A 176 -10.89 -7.02 4.84
CA PRO A 176 -9.55 -7.50 5.20
C PRO A 176 -8.42 -6.46 5.10
N PRO A 177 -8.30 -5.63 4.02
CA PRO A 177 -7.21 -4.66 3.93
C PRO A 177 -7.33 -3.48 4.93
N VAL A 178 -8.45 -3.34 5.63
CA VAL A 178 -8.67 -2.40 6.73
C VAL A 178 -8.42 -3.09 8.07
N THR A 179 -9.05 -4.23 8.29
CA THR A 179 -8.98 -4.92 9.60
C THR A 179 -7.60 -5.46 9.91
N ILE A 180 -6.78 -5.76 8.90
CA ILE A 180 -5.38 -6.17 9.09
C ILE A 180 -4.53 -5.10 9.80
N PHE A 181 -4.78 -3.81 9.56
CA PHE A 181 -4.15 -2.72 10.29
C PHE A 181 -4.66 -2.66 11.74
N MET A 182 -5.99 -2.77 11.93
CA MET A 182 -6.62 -2.71 13.25
C MET A 182 -6.17 -3.88 14.14
N ASP A 183 -6.06 -5.09 13.57
CA ASP A 183 -5.48 -6.27 14.23
C ASP A 183 -4.05 -6.03 14.65
N GLY A 184 -3.20 -5.60 13.72
CA GLY A 184 -1.80 -5.31 14.00
C GLY A 184 -1.64 -4.28 15.11
N PHE A 185 -2.40 -3.18 15.04
CA PHE A 185 -2.40 -2.14 16.07
C PHE A 185 -2.78 -2.68 17.45
N ALA A 186 -3.89 -3.38 17.56
CA ALA A 186 -4.36 -3.91 18.84
C ALA A 186 -3.40 -4.96 19.42
N LYS A 187 -2.80 -5.81 18.58
CA LYS A 187 -1.76 -6.78 18.99
C LYS A 187 -0.49 -6.07 19.45
N GLY A 188 -0.11 -4.96 18.80
CA GLY A 188 1.01 -4.13 19.21
C GLY A 188 0.82 -3.53 20.62
N VAL A 189 -0.39 -3.02 20.90
CA VAL A 189 -0.78 -2.56 22.26
C VAL A 189 -0.70 -3.69 23.27
N ALA A 190 -1.26 -4.86 22.96
CA ALA A 190 -1.21 -6.03 23.83
C ALA A 190 0.24 -6.48 24.10
N HIS A 191 1.11 -6.42 23.10
CA HIS A 191 2.53 -6.73 23.25
C HIS A 191 3.24 -5.75 24.18
N TYR A 192 2.96 -4.43 24.04
CA TYR A 192 3.47 -3.42 24.96
C TYR A 192 3.00 -3.70 26.41
N ASN A 193 1.71 -3.97 26.59
CA ASN A 193 1.13 -4.28 27.90
C ASN A 193 1.86 -5.45 28.56
N LYS A 194 2.04 -6.55 27.83
CA LYS A 194 2.79 -7.72 28.31
C LYS A 194 4.23 -7.38 28.67
N ALA A 195 4.93 -6.64 27.79
CA ALA A 195 6.34 -6.31 28.00
C ALA A 195 6.60 -5.34 29.14
N LYS A 196 5.63 -4.46 29.46
CA LYS A 196 5.77 -3.38 30.44
C LYS A 196 4.93 -3.56 31.70
N GLY A 197 4.14 -4.62 31.81
CA GLY A 197 3.21 -4.80 32.95
C GLY A 197 2.15 -3.69 32.99
N LYS A 198 1.63 -3.26 31.83
CA LYS A 198 0.63 -2.20 31.69
C LYS A 198 -0.72 -2.78 31.23
N SER A 199 -1.75 -1.92 31.22
CA SER A 199 -3.12 -2.28 30.83
C SER A 199 -3.74 -1.18 29.96
N VAL A 200 -3.02 -0.77 28.92
CA VAL A 200 -3.56 0.20 27.93
C VAL A 200 -4.69 -0.46 27.18
N ALA A 201 -5.85 0.20 27.14
CA ALA A 201 -7.04 -0.29 26.45
C ALA A 201 -7.06 0.18 24.99
N VAL A 202 -7.55 -0.69 24.10
CA VAL A 202 -7.85 -0.35 22.71
C VAL A 202 -9.36 -0.17 22.57
N LEU A 203 -9.79 1.00 22.13
CA LEU A 203 -11.18 1.29 21.79
C LEU A 203 -11.39 1.10 20.28
N GLY A 204 -12.59 0.66 19.90
CA GLY A 204 -13.04 0.60 18.52
C GLY A 204 -12.62 -0.63 17.72
N TRP A 205 -11.95 -1.61 18.34
CA TRP A 205 -11.67 -2.90 17.71
C TRP A 205 -11.56 -4.05 18.72
N ASP A 206 -12.28 -5.12 18.43
CA ASP A 206 -12.23 -6.39 19.18
C ASP A 206 -11.66 -7.49 18.28
N ILE A 207 -10.41 -7.91 18.55
CA ILE A 207 -9.71 -8.94 17.76
C ILE A 207 -10.46 -10.27 17.78
N ALA A 208 -11.06 -10.64 18.91
CA ALA A 208 -11.70 -11.95 19.06
C ALA A 208 -13.02 -12.02 18.27
N LYS A 209 -13.77 -10.92 18.25
CA LYS A 209 -15.05 -10.83 17.52
C LYS A 209 -14.86 -10.46 16.04
N LYS A 210 -13.68 -9.96 15.65
CA LYS A 210 -13.43 -9.37 14.33
C LYS A 210 -14.44 -8.27 14.00
N ASP A 211 -14.79 -7.47 14.99
CA ASP A 211 -15.76 -6.40 14.90
C ASP A 211 -15.30 -5.15 15.66
N GLY A 212 -15.87 -4.01 15.30
CA GLY A 212 -15.47 -2.74 15.90
C GLY A 212 -16.23 -1.55 15.34
N THR A 213 -15.55 -0.40 15.36
CA THR A 213 -16.12 0.87 14.90
C THR A 213 -15.75 1.14 13.45
N PHE A 214 -16.76 1.34 12.61
CA PHE A 214 -16.59 1.64 11.18
C PHE A 214 -17.43 2.84 10.75
N VAL A 215 -16.90 3.61 9.81
CA VAL A 215 -17.63 4.71 9.16
C VAL A 215 -18.76 4.16 8.28
N GLY A 216 -18.53 3.02 7.63
CA GLY A 216 -19.45 2.43 6.64
C GLY A 216 -19.09 2.84 5.19
N GLY A 217 -17.88 3.38 4.99
CA GLY A 217 -17.36 3.83 3.71
C GLY A 217 -16.14 4.71 3.89
N PHE A 218 -15.69 5.36 2.81
CA PHE A 218 -14.49 6.20 2.79
C PHE A 218 -14.76 7.67 2.44
N SER A 219 -16.04 8.12 2.50
CA SER A 219 -16.44 9.47 2.10
C SER A 219 -17.19 10.28 3.17
N ASP A 220 -17.70 9.67 4.25
CA ASP A 220 -18.47 10.35 5.29
C ASP A 220 -17.56 10.97 6.36
N SER A 221 -17.08 12.18 6.10
CA SER A 221 -16.26 12.94 7.04
C SER A 221 -17.00 13.33 8.32
N ALA A 222 -18.33 13.52 8.26
CA ALA A 222 -19.12 13.91 9.44
C ALA A 222 -19.16 12.76 10.44
N LYS A 223 -19.39 11.52 9.96
CA LYS A 223 -19.37 10.32 10.81
C LYS A 223 -17.97 10.03 11.37
N ALA A 224 -16.92 10.18 10.55
CA ALA A 224 -15.53 10.05 11.02
C ALA A 224 -15.18 11.05 12.14
N LEU A 225 -15.64 12.31 12.00
CA LEU A 225 -15.51 13.32 13.04
C LEU A 225 -16.25 12.93 14.33
N GLN A 226 -17.49 12.43 14.21
CA GLN A 226 -18.29 12.00 15.36
C GLN A 226 -17.62 10.83 16.09
N ILE A 227 -17.09 9.84 15.37
CA ILE A 227 -16.34 8.69 15.93
C ILE A 227 -15.13 9.22 16.72
N SER A 228 -14.36 10.15 16.14
CA SER A 228 -13.16 10.70 16.76
C SER A 228 -13.48 11.45 18.06
N LYS A 229 -14.55 12.26 18.07
CA LYS A 229 -15.03 12.95 19.27
C LYS A 229 -15.46 11.97 20.36
N ASN A 230 -16.16 10.90 19.99
CA ASN A 230 -16.61 9.88 20.94
C ASN A 230 -15.41 9.15 21.59
N PHE A 231 -14.34 8.85 20.83
CA PHE A 231 -13.13 8.26 21.40
C PHE A 231 -12.42 9.20 22.37
N GLU A 232 -12.30 10.49 22.03
CA GLU A 232 -11.73 11.48 22.96
C GLU A 232 -12.59 11.65 24.23
N GLN A 233 -13.92 11.58 24.12
CA GLN A 233 -14.83 11.61 25.28
C GLN A 233 -14.64 10.38 26.18
N GLN A 234 -14.31 9.23 25.60
CA GLN A 234 -13.98 8.00 26.34
C GLN A 234 -12.54 8.01 26.89
N GLY A 235 -11.77 9.05 26.58
CA GLY A 235 -10.42 9.27 27.08
C GLY A 235 -9.32 8.76 26.17
N ALA A 236 -9.57 8.40 24.90
CA ALA A 236 -8.50 8.07 23.98
C ALA A 236 -7.64 9.30 23.67
N ASP A 237 -6.32 9.16 23.83
CA ASP A 237 -5.33 10.21 23.55
C ASP A 237 -4.40 9.89 22.37
N VAL A 238 -4.55 8.71 21.77
CA VAL A 238 -3.96 8.35 20.47
C VAL A 238 -5.04 7.67 19.63
N ILE A 239 -5.29 8.16 18.43
CA ILE A 239 -6.32 7.61 17.52
C ILE A 239 -5.67 7.21 16.19
N PHE A 240 -5.95 5.99 15.77
CA PHE A 240 -5.49 5.43 14.48
C PHE A 240 -6.68 5.19 13.55
N PRO A 241 -7.06 6.18 12.69
CA PRO A 241 -8.10 6.02 11.68
C PRO A 241 -7.58 5.19 10.48
N VAL A 242 -8.15 4.01 10.25
CA VAL A 242 -7.87 3.17 9.09
C VAL A 242 -8.97 3.38 8.05
N ALA A 243 -9.08 4.61 7.57
CA ALA A 243 -10.22 5.07 6.77
C ALA A 243 -9.80 6.04 5.65
N GLY A 244 -8.59 5.88 5.10
CA GLY A 244 -8.08 6.71 4.01
C GLY A 244 -8.13 8.20 4.35
N GLY A 245 -8.62 9.01 3.43
CA GLY A 245 -8.73 10.48 3.60
C GLY A 245 -9.57 10.95 4.78
N LEU A 246 -10.46 10.09 5.31
CA LEU A 246 -11.27 10.40 6.50
C LEU A 246 -10.43 10.60 7.76
N GLY A 247 -9.17 10.14 7.78
CA GLY A 247 -8.19 10.49 8.82
C GLY A 247 -8.01 11.99 8.99
N GLY A 248 -8.31 12.79 7.96
CA GLY A 248 -8.33 14.25 8.03
C GLY A 248 -9.36 14.81 9.02
N ALA A 249 -10.54 14.18 9.14
CA ALA A 249 -11.55 14.57 10.12
C ALA A 249 -11.07 14.33 11.55
N THR A 250 -10.41 13.19 11.80
CA THR A 250 -9.77 12.90 13.10
C THR A 250 -8.67 13.92 13.42
N ALA A 251 -7.77 14.16 12.47
CA ALA A 251 -6.65 15.08 12.67
C ALA A 251 -7.14 16.52 12.88
N GLY A 252 -8.16 16.96 12.15
CA GLY A 252 -8.81 18.26 12.35
C GLY A 252 -9.44 18.38 13.74
N ASN A 253 -10.11 17.33 14.23
CA ASN A 253 -10.63 17.27 15.59
C ASN A 253 -9.50 17.39 16.61
N SER A 254 -8.43 16.60 16.47
CA SER A 254 -7.27 16.62 17.39
C SER A 254 -6.57 17.97 17.43
N MET A 255 -6.47 18.68 16.28
CA MET A 255 -5.94 20.05 16.18
C MET A 255 -6.74 21.03 17.04
N THR A 256 -8.07 20.88 17.04
CA THR A 256 -8.99 21.77 17.76
C THR A 256 -9.09 21.40 19.23
N SER A 257 -9.32 20.14 19.56
CA SER A 257 -9.53 19.63 20.91
C SER A 257 -8.27 19.61 21.76
N LYS A 258 -7.10 19.37 21.11
CA LYS A 258 -5.79 19.16 21.75
C LYS A 258 -5.78 17.98 22.76
N LYS A 259 -6.74 17.04 22.61
CA LYS A 259 -6.88 15.89 23.50
C LYS A 259 -6.19 14.63 22.98
N SER A 260 -6.00 14.53 21.66
CA SER A 260 -5.41 13.36 21.05
C SER A 260 -4.36 13.71 20.00
N VAL A 261 -3.52 12.72 19.67
CA VAL A 261 -2.66 12.71 18.50
C VAL A 261 -3.10 11.58 17.57
N VAL A 262 -2.69 11.65 16.32
CA VAL A 262 -3.18 10.76 15.26
C VAL A 262 -2.03 9.96 14.66
N ILE A 263 -2.26 8.68 14.39
CA ILE A 263 -1.42 7.86 13.53
C ILE A 263 -2.07 7.85 12.14
N TRP A 264 -1.34 8.30 11.11
CA TRP A 264 -1.86 8.34 9.75
C TRP A 264 -1.76 6.97 9.07
N VAL A 265 -2.44 6.79 7.93
CA VAL A 265 -2.49 5.52 7.19
C VAL A 265 -2.03 5.69 5.74
N ASP A 266 -1.50 4.64 5.13
CA ASP A 266 -1.08 4.45 3.74
C ASP A 266 0.12 5.30 3.30
N THR A 267 0.12 6.58 3.59
CA THR A 267 1.21 7.53 3.24
C THR A 267 1.88 8.07 4.50
N ASP A 268 3.04 8.73 4.35
CA ASP A 268 3.54 9.58 5.43
C ASP A 268 2.69 10.86 5.49
N GLY A 269 1.76 10.91 6.44
CA GLY A 269 0.84 12.03 6.63
C GLY A 269 1.54 13.36 6.88
N PHE A 270 2.74 13.36 7.45
CA PHE A 270 3.53 14.57 7.63
C PHE A 270 3.89 15.21 6.28
N VAL A 271 4.06 14.41 5.24
CA VAL A 271 4.34 14.86 3.88
C VAL A 271 3.04 15.12 3.11
N ALA A 272 2.08 14.19 3.17
CA ALA A 272 0.87 14.21 2.36
C ALA A 272 -0.22 15.15 2.92
N ALA A 273 -0.33 15.27 4.25
CA ALA A 273 -1.38 16.02 4.96
C ALA A 273 -0.79 17.15 5.83
N LYS A 274 -0.01 18.03 5.20
CA LYS A 274 0.84 19.06 5.84
C LYS A 274 0.11 19.93 6.87
N GLN A 275 -1.17 20.19 6.66
CA GLN A 275 -2.01 21.00 7.56
C GLN A 275 -2.19 20.36 8.94
N TYR A 276 -1.97 19.04 9.09
CA TYR A 276 -2.17 18.30 10.32
C TYR A 276 -0.86 17.91 11.05
N ARG A 277 0.30 18.36 10.59
CA ARG A 277 1.63 17.98 11.13
C ARG A 277 1.74 18.05 12.65
N LYS A 278 1.08 19.05 13.26
CA LYS A 278 1.15 19.29 14.71
C LYS A 278 0.51 18.18 15.56
N VAL A 279 -0.31 17.32 14.96
CA VAL A 279 -1.00 16.22 15.66
C VAL A 279 -0.67 14.85 15.10
N LEU A 280 0.15 14.76 14.05
CA LEU A 280 0.55 13.49 13.45
C LEU A 280 1.73 12.90 14.21
N LEU A 281 1.47 11.85 15.00
CA LEU A 281 2.49 11.16 15.80
C LEU A 281 3.46 10.38 14.90
N THR A 282 2.93 9.66 13.94
CA THR A 282 3.62 8.86 12.91
C THR A 282 2.58 8.41 11.86
N SER A 283 3.01 7.57 10.92
CA SER A 283 2.12 6.96 9.93
C SER A 283 2.47 5.48 9.74
N VAL A 284 1.44 4.65 9.56
CA VAL A 284 1.60 3.28 9.06
C VAL A 284 1.56 3.35 7.55
N VAL A 285 2.73 3.34 6.92
CA VAL A 285 2.86 3.47 5.47
C VAL A 285 2.64 2.13 4.79
N LYS A 286 1.87 2.16 3.72
CA LYS A 286 1.61 1.06 2.81
C LYS A 286 2.13 1.42 1.43
N GLY A 287 3.01 0.62 0.87
CA GLY A 287 3.76 0.92 -0.35
C GLY A 287 2.95 0.79 -1.64
N VAL A 288 1.70 1.29 -1.66
CA VAL A 288 0.84 1.24 -2.84
C VAL A 288 1.50 1.93 -4.03
N GLY A 289 1.97 3.16 -3.84
CA GLY A 289 2.62 3.91 -4.93
C GLY A 289 3.85 3.21 -5.48
N THR A 290 4.70 2.64 -4.62
CA THR A 290 5.90 1.92 -5.07
C THR A 290 5.56 0.63 -5.82
N SER A 291 4.52 -0.11 -5.40
CA SER A 291 4.07 -1.32 -6.11
C SER A 291 3.43 -1.00 -7.46
N VAL A 292 2.63 0.07 -7.53
CA VAL A 292 2.05 0.58 -8.80
C VAL A 292 3.15 1.05 -9.73
N GLN A 293 4.13 1.82 -9.26
CA GLN A 293 5.27 2.23 -10.06
C GLN A 293 6.04 1.03 -10.62
N ALA A 294 6.29 0.02 -9.78
CA ALA A 294 7.04 -1.18 -10.17
C ALA A 294 6.31 -1.98 -11.24
N VAL A 295 5.00 -2.24 -11.09
CA VAL A 295 4.25 -3.02 -12.09
C VAL A 295 4.15 -2.28 -13.44
N ILE A 296 4.05 -0.96 -13.44
CA ILE A 296 4.08 -0.14 -14.66
C ILE A 296 5.46 -0.21 -15.32
N ALA A 297 6.54 -0.15 -14.52
CA ALA A 297 7.90 -0.29 -15.03
C ALA A 297 8.16 -1.68 -15.63
N ASP A 298 7.68 -2.75 -14.98
CA ASP A 298 7.75 -4.12 -15.51
C ASP A 298 6.98 -4.25 -16.82
N GLN A 299 5.79 -3.65 -16.91
CA GLN A 299 5.01 -3.60 -18.15
C GLN A 299 5.78 -2.90 -19.27
N ALA A 300 6.34 -1.73 -19.01
CA ALA A 300 7.09 -0.95 -20.00
C ALA A 300 8.37 -1.67 -20.45
N ALA A 301 8.96 -2.50 -19.60
CA ALA A 301 10.13 -3.32 -19.92
C ALA A 301 9.78 -4.65 -20.62
N GLY A 302 8.49 -4.95 -20.88
CA GLY A 302 8.04 -6.24 -21.41
C GLY A 302 8.25 -7.42 -20.44
N LYS A 303 8.32 -7.13 -19.13
CA LYS A 303 8.60 -8.09 -18.05
C LYS A 303 7.41 -8.29 -17.10
N PHE A 304 6.21 -7.93 -17.56
CA PHE A 304 5.01 -8.16 -16.73
C PHE A 304 4.92 -9.62 -16.28
N SER A 305 4.58 -9.80 -15.02
CA SER A 305 4.36 -11.14 -14.44
C SER A 305 3.13 -11.10 -13.54
N SER A 306 2.28 -12.09 -13.65
CA SER A 306 1.11 -12.29 -12.78
C SER A 306 1.47 -12.82 -11.39
N THR A 307 2.76 -13.10 -11.11
CA THR A 307 3.20 -13.48 -9.76
C THR A 307 2.84 -12.39 -8.77
N GLY A 308 2.07 -12.73 -7.73
CA GLY A 308 1.61 -11.80 -6.71
C GLY A 308 2.77 -11.12 -5.98
N TYR A 309 2.54 -9.88 -5.58
CA TYR A 309 3.43 -9.13 -4.69
C TYR A 309 2.80 -9.03 -3.30
N ASN A 310 3.61 -9.26 -2.26
CA ASN A 310 3.22 -8.97 -0.88
C ASN A 310 4.21 -7.99 -0.25
N GLY A 311 3.76 -6.74 -0.07
CA GLY A 311 4.51 -5.70 0.60
C GLY A 311 4.54 -5.92 2.12
N ASN A 312 5.74 -6.02 2.71
CA ASN A 312 5.95 -6.30 4.13
C ASN A 312 7.14 -5.50 4.68
N LEU A 313 7.43 -5.61 5.98
CA LEU A 313 8.57 -4.92 6.59
C LEU A 313 9.92 -5.36 6.02
N LYS A 314 10.03 -6.60 5.51
CA LYS A 314 11.30 -7.12 4.99
C LYS A 314 11.66 -6.49 3.65
N ASN A 315 10.69 -6.26 2.77
CA ASN A 315 10.91 -5.66 1.46
C ASN A 315 10.58 -4.16 1.39
N GLY A 316 10.21 -3.54 2.54
CA GLY A 316 9.86 -2.12 2.61
C GLY A 316 8.49 -1.79 2.04
N GLY A 317 7.66 -2.78 1.74
CA GLY A 317 6.29 -2.60 1.25
C GLY A 317 5.31 -2.10 2.31
N THR A 318 5.69 -2.15 3.60
CA THR A 318 5.07 -1.43 4.69
C THR A 318 6.12 -1.01 5.70
N PHE A 319 5.92 0.09 6.40
CA PHE A 319 6.83 0.58 7.43
C PHE A 319 6.17 1.64 8.31
N LEU A 320 6.77 1.92 9.48
CA LEU A 320 6.38 3.02 10.32
C LEU A 320 7.18 4.27 9.92
N ALA A 321 6.48 5.37 9.61
CA ALA A 321 7.12 6.64 9.25
C ALA A 321 7.85 7.26 10.46
N PRO A 322 8.78 8.19 10.23
CA PRO A 322 9.39 8.97 11.31
C PRO A 322 8.36 9.71 12.17
N TYR A 323 8.74 10.03 13.41
CA TYR A 323 7.88 10.79 14.34
C TYR A 323 7.90 12.31 14.08
N HIS A 324 8.71 12.77 13.15
CA HIS A 324 8.82 14.17 12.70
C HIS A 324 8.77 15.18 13.87
N ASP A 325 7.86 16.15 13.82
CA ASP A 325 7.71 17.22 14.83
C ASP A 325 7.33 16.68 16.22
N LEU A 326 6.70 15.51 16.29
CA LEU A 326 6.29 14.90 17.55
C LEU A 326 7.32 13.89 18.12
N ILE A 327 8.54 13.87 17.59
CA ILE A 327 9.61 12.95 18.04
C ILE A 327 9.88 13.06 19.55
N ARG A 328 9.67 14.24 20.16
CA ARG A 328 9.86 14.45 21.61
C ARG A 328 8.79 13.77 22.45
N MET A 329 7.63 13.44 21.89
CA MET A 329 6.59 12.66 22.58
C MET A 329 6.97 11.18 22.71
N VAL A 330 7.89 10.69 21.88
CA VAL A 330 8.33 9.29 21.88
C VAL A 330 9.70 9.22 22.55
N PRO A 331 9.79 8.76 23.82
CA PRO A 331 11.07 8.65 24.53
C PRO A 331 12.09 7.83 23.75
N THR A 332 13.38 8.15 23.88
CA THR A 332 14.46 7.47 23.16
C THR A 332 14.45 5.96 23.41
N ALA A 333 14.22 5.54 24.65
CA ALA A 333 14.11 4.12 24.99
C ALA A 333 12.97 3.43 24.19
N LEU A 334 11.79 4.05 24.12
CA LEU A 334 10.66 3.53 23.34
C LEU A 334 10.98 3.46 21.84
N ARG A 335 11.64 4.47 21.29
CA ARG A 335 12.09 4.45 19.87
C ARG A 335 13.05 3.29 19.59
N THR A 336 13.98 3.03 20.50
CA THR A 336 14.92 1.89 20.40
C THR A 336 14.18 0.56 20.44
N GLU A 337 13.20 0.43 21.34
CA GLU A 337 12.37 -0.78 21.44
C GLU A 337 11.56 -1.02 20.14
N VAL A 338 10.93 0.00 19.60
CA VAL A 338 10.17 -0.08 18.34
C VAL A 338 11.06 -0.46 17.16
N THR A 339 12.27 0.09 17.09
CA THR A 339 13.25 -0.28 16.06
C THR A 339 13.64 -1.76 16.18
N LYS A 340 13.92 -2.21 17.40
CA LYS A 340 14.21 -3.62 17.67
C LYS A 340 13.02 -4.52 17.34
N LEU A 341 11.81 -4.10 17.72
CA LEU A 341 10.57 -4.83 17.43
C LEU A 341 10.39 -5.05 15.93
N GLY A 342 10.57 -4.01 15.12
CA GLY A 342 10.54 -4.13 13.65
C GLY A 342 11.61 -5.10 13.11
N ALA A 343 12.82 -5.09 13.70
CA ALA A 343 13.86 -6.04 13.33
C ALA A 343 13.47 -7.49 13.73
N ASP A 344 12.84 -7.68 14.88
CA ASP A 344 12.41 -8.98 15.36
C ASP A 344 11.23 -9.53 14.53
N ILE A 345 10.30 -8.67 14.09
CA ILE A 345 9.22 -9.05 13.15
C ILE A 345 9.81 -9.49 11.81
N ARG A 346 10.74 -8.72 11.22
CA ARG A 346 11.42 -9.09 9.95
C ARG A 346 12.15 -10.43 10.03
N LYS A 347 12.63 -10.80 11.20
CA LYS A 347 13.32 -12.09 11.46
C LYS A 347 12.38 -13.21 11.87
N GLY A 348 11.06 -12.95 11.96
CA GLY A 348 10.07 -13.93 12.41
C GLY A 348 10.15 -14.30 13.90
N LYS A 349 10.89 -13.52 14.72
CA LYS A 349 10.97 -13.73 16.18
C LYS A 349 9.73 -13.24 16.92
N VAL A 350 9.04 -12.28 16.36
CA VAL A 350 7.76 -11.74 16.84
C VAL A 350 6.76 -11.84 15.70
N SER A 351 5.61 -12.47 15.95
CA SER A 351 4.52 -12.55 15.00
C SER A 351 3.58 -11.36 15.19
N ALA A 352 3.32 -10.63 14.11
CA ALA A 352 2.27 -9.61 14.06
C ALA A 352 0.92 -10.17 13.56
N LYS A 353 0.87 -11.49 13.23
CA LYS A 353 -0.31 -12.21 12.76
C LYS A 353 -1.23 -12.63 13.90
#